data_543d037b0129a856faba88bebf7e1845
#
_entry.id   543d037b0129a856faba88bebf7e1845
#
_cell.length_a   1.000
_cell.length_b   1.000
_cell.length_c   1.000
_cell.angle_alpha   90.00
_cell.angle_beta   90.00
_cell.angle_gamma   90.00
#
_symmetry.space_group_name_H-M   'P 1'
#
loop_
_entity.id
_entity.type
_entity.pdbx_description
1 polymer ?
#
loop_
_entity_poly.entity_id
_entity_poly.type
_entity_poly.pdbx_seq_one_letter_code
_entity_poly.pdbx_strand_id
1 'polypeptide(L)'
;MVNDTRADYDHLMVESDEALCASVRAGNRLAEEVLAARYHRLVRSCARPYFLAGGDSEDLLQEGMFGLIKAMREYEPGHGASFYTFAETCIRRRLYSVLKAATSGKHAPLNHAVPLDPSFFDANLSFANADPEMLLIDREKAASLLENARKLLSEFEVKILGYYLEGLTCREIAETVGKSPKSVDNAVQRIRRKIARQLLSGDISNG
;
A
#
# COMPACT_ATOMS: atom_id res chain seq x y z
N MET A 1 -23.49 -10.04 -28.50
CA MET A 1 -23.17 -9.11 -27.41
C MET A 1 -21.97 -9.51 -26.53
N VAL A 2 -21.72 -10.79 -26.23
CA VAL A 2 -20.57 -11.20 -25.37
C VAL A 2 -19.21 -11.10 -26.08
N ASN A 3 -19.14 -11.23 -27.39
CA ASN A 3 -17.89 -11.14 -28.17
C ASN A 3 -17.36 -9.70 -28.32
N ASP A 4 -18.22 -8.70 -28.26
CA ASP A 4 -17.85 -7.28 -28.44
C ASP A 4 -17.12 -6.74 -27.21
N THR A 5 -17.63 -7.05 -26.03
CA THR A 5 -17.06 -6.60 -24.75
C THR A 5 -15.63 -7.13 -24.51
N ARG A 6 -15.31 -8.32 -25.00
CA ARG A 6 -13.97 -8.91 -24.85
C ARG A 6 -12.95 -8.24 -25.78
N ALA A 7 -13.35 -7.96 -27.02
CA ALA A 7 -12.52 -7.23 -27.97
C ALA A 7 -12.22 -5.80 -27.47
N ASP A 8 -13.23 -5.12 -26.90
CA ASP A 8 -13.07 -3.80 -26.31
C ASP A 8 -12.12 -3.82 -25.10
N TYR A 9 -12.24 -4.84 -24.24
CA TYR A 9 -11.33 -5.01 -23.10
C TYR A 9 -9.89 -5.25 -23.54
N ASP A 10 -9.66 -6.12 -24.51
CA ASP A 10 -8.33 -6.45 -25.04
C ASP A 10 -7.68 -5.21 -25.71
N HIS A 11 -8.47 -4.35 -26.38
CA HIS A 11 -8.00 -3.08 -26.92
C HIS A 11 -7.56 -2.11 -25.81
N LEU A 12 -8.37 -1.96 -24.77
CA LEU A 12 -8.06 -1.09 -23.64
C LEU A 12 -6.82 -1.55 -22.84
N MET A 13 -6.53 -2.85 -22.83
CA MET A 13 -5.35 -3.39 -22.12
C MET A 13 -4.01 -2.88 -22.68
N VAL A 14 -3.95 -2.47 -23.94
CA VAL A 14 -2.74 -1.95 -24.59
C VAL A 14 -2.65 -0.43 -24.63
N GLU A 15 -3.72 0.26 -24.23
CA GLU A 15 -3.78 1.73 -24.16
C GLU A 15 -2.86 2.29 -23.05
N SER A 16 -2.43 3.54 -23.25
CA SER A 16 -1.67 4.27 -22.23
C SER A 16 -2.54 4.64 -21.02
N ASP A 17 -1.91 4.86 -19.87
CA ASP A 17 -2.63 5.28 -18.67
C ASP A 17 -3.37 6.60 -18.85
N GLU A 18 -2.78 7.53 -19.61
CA GLU A 18 -3.38 8.83 -19.95
C GLU A 18 -4.65 8.67 -20.78
N ALA A 19 -4.61 7.79 -21.79
CA ALA A 19 -5.75 7.49 -22.65
C ALA A 19 -6.88 6.82 -21.87
N LEU A 20 -6.51 5.84 -21.00
CA LEU A 20 -7.46 5.19 -20.10
C LEU A 20 -8.09 6.18 -19.10
N CYS A 21 -7.31 7.09 -18.51
CA CYS A 21 -7.84 8.12 -17.62
C CYS A 21 -8.82 9.05 -18.34
N ALA A 22 -8.51 9.44 -19.59
CA ALA A 22 -9.43 10.22 -20.42
C ALA A 22 -10.74 9.45 -20.66
N SER A 23 -10.67 8.18 -20.97
CA SER A 23 -11.83 7.29 -21.16
C SER A 23 -12.65 7.13 -19.87
N VAL A 24 -12.01 7.02 -18.71
CA VAL A 24 -12.69 6.96 -17.39
C VAL A 24 -13.48 8.26 -17.15
N ARG A 25 -12.88 9.43 -17.42
CA ARG A 25 -13.57 10.72 -17.29
C ARG A 25 -14.75 10.85 -18.25
N ALA A 26 -14.70 10.19 -19.40
CA ALA A 26 -15.81 10.08 -20.34
C ALA A 26 -16.90 9.08 -19.92
N GLY A 27 -16.71 8.38 -18.77
CA GLY A 27 -17.69 7.43 -18.23
C GLY A 27 -17.50 5.98 -18.67
N ASN A 28 -16.37 5.63 -19.30
CA ASN A 28 -16.07 4.27 -19.72
C ASN A 28 -15.69 3.39 -18.52
N ARG A 29 -16.60 2.50 -18.10
CA ARG A 29 -16.40 1.58 -16.98
C ARG A 29 -15.33 0.52 -17.26
N LEU A 30 -15.21 0.04 -18.51
CA LEU A 30 -14.19 -0.95 -18.86
C LEU A 30 -12.78 -0.35 -18.70
N ALA A 31 -12.57 0.91 -19.05
CA ALA A 31 -11.31 1.61 -18.82
C ALA A 31 -10.99 1.73 -17.32
N GLU A 32 -12.01 1.97 -16.46
CA GLU A 32 -11.84 1.97 -15.00
C GLU A 32 -11.42 0.58 -14.50
N GLU A 33 -12.04 -0.50 -14.99
CA GLU A 33 -11.68 -1.87 -14.63
C GLU A 33 -10.24 -2.24 -15.06
N VAL A 34 -9.84 -1.86 -16.26
CA VAL A 34 -8.48 -2.08 -16.78
C VAL A 34 -7.44 -1.36 -15.93
N LEU A 35 -7.65 -0.09 -15.62
CA LEU A 35 -6.75 0.66 -14.72
C LEU A 35 -6.74 0.08 -13.31
N ALA A 36 -7.88 -0.31 -12.76
CA ALA A 36 -7.97 -0.94 -11.45
C ALA A 36 -7.16 -2.25 -11.41
N ALA A 37 -7.27 -3.09 -12.42
CA ALA A 37 -6.50 -4.33 -12.55
C ALA A 37 -5.00 -4.05 -12.68
N ARG A 38 -4.60 -3.09 -13.54
CA ARG A 38 -3.21 -2.69 -13.77
C ARG A 38 -2.54 -2.17 -12.49
N TYR A 39 -3.25 -1.38 -11.71
CA TYR A 39 -2.75 -0.70 -10.52
C TYR A 39 -3.06 -1.39 -9.19
N HIS A 40 -3.74 -2.54 -9.21
CA HIS A 40 -4.08 -3.27 -7.99
C HIS A 40 -2.84 -3.71 -7.17
N ARG A 41 -1.71 -3.98 -7.84
CA ARG A 41 -0.43 -4.26 -7.16
C ARG A 41 0.10 -3.03 -6.42
N LEU A 42 -0.02 -1.84 -7.00
CA LEU A 42 0.35 -0.57 -6.36
C LEU A 42 -0.51 -0.32 -5.13
N VAL A 43 -1.83 -0.52 -5.22
CA VAL A 43 -2.72 -0.39 -4.05
C VAL A 43 -2.29 -1.32 -2.92
N ARG A 44 -1.97 -2.58 -3.24
CA ARG A 44 -1.47 -3.53 -2.24
C ARG A 44 -0.15 -3.06 -1.61
N SER A 45 0.81 -2.59 -2.41
CA SER A 45 2.10 -2.13 -1.88
C SER A 45 1.93 -0.93 -0.95
N CYS A 46 1.02 -0.01 -1.26
CA CYS A 46 0.72 1.14 -0.40
C CYS A 46 0.00 0.74 0.91
N ALA A 47 -0.90 -0.25 0.88
CA ALA A 47 -1.71 -0.65 2.05
C ALA A 47 -0.95 -1.57 3.03
N ARG A 48 -0.04 -2.40 2.55
CA ARG A 48 0.61 -3.46 3.34
C ARG A 48 1.46 -2.99 4.52
N PRO A 49 2.20 -1.87 4.44
CA PRO A 49 2.87 -1.32 5.61
C PRO A 49 1.92 -1.13 6.79
N TYR A 50 0.74 -0.57 6.55
CA TYR A 50 -0.27 -0.34 7.59
C TYR A 50 -0.88 -1.63 8.13
N PHE A 51 -1.03 -2.65 7.29
CA PHE A 51 -1.43 -3.98 7.74
C PHE A 51 -0.40 -4.60 8.68
N LEU A 52 0.87 -4.54 8.35
CA LEU A 52 1.96 -5.04 9.21
C LEU A 52 1.97 -4.32 10.57
N ALA A 53 1.56 -3.06 10.57
CA ALA A 53 1.42 -2.23 11.76
C ALA A 53 0.16 -2.51 12.60
N GLY A 54 -0.73 -3.38 12.18
CA GLY A 54 -1.91 -3.78 12.94
C GLY A 54 -3.27 -3.43 12.31
N GLY A 55 -3.29 -2.70 11.19
CA GLY A 55 -4.51 -2.37 10.46
C GLY A 55 -5.25 -3.60 9.91
N ASP A 56 -6.53 -3.46 9.58
CA ASP A 56 -7.28 -4.47 8.85
C ASP A 56 -6.91 -4.47 7.36
N SER A 57 -6.61 -5.66 6.82
CA SER A 57 -6.11 -5.80 5.45
C SER A 57 -7.16 -5.46 4.40
N GLU A 58 -8.41 -5.84 4.65
CA GLU A 58 -9.49 -5.68 3.69
C GLU A 58 -9.97 -4.23 3.61
N ASP A 59 -10.15 -3.60 4.76
CA ASP A 59 -10.51 -2.19 4.86
C ASP A 59 -9.43 -1.29 4.23
N LEU A 60 -8.15 -1.57 4.50
CA LEU A 60 -7.04 -0.80 3.92
C LEU A 60 -6.96 -0.94 2.41
N LEU A 61 -7.22 -2.13 1.86
CA LEU A 61 -7.26 -2.34 0.42
C LEU A 61 -8.44 -1.60 -0.23
N GLN A 62 -9.61 -1.62 0.38
CA GLN A 62 -10.78 -0.86 -0.11
C GLN A 62 -10.51 0.64 -0.11
N GLU A 63 -9.96 1.17 0.97
CA GLU A 63 -9.61 2.59 1.08
C GLU A 63 -8.53 2.99 0.04
N GLY A 64 -7.54 2.14 -0.17
CA GLY A 64 -6.55 2.32 -1.23
C GLY A 64 -7.18 2.33 -2.63
N MET A 65 -8.16 1.45 -2.90
CA MET A 65 -8.92 1.44 -4.15
C MET A 65 -9.73 2.72 -4.35
N PHE A 66 -10.35 3.28 -3.30
CA PHE A 66 -11.00 4.59 -3.41
C PHE A 66 -10.01 5.70 -3.76
N GLY A 67 -8.79 5.66 -3.21
CA GLY A 67 -7.71 6.57 -3.59
C GLY A 67 -7.32 6.44 -5.07
N LEU A 68 -7.24 5.22 -5.60
CA LEU A 68 -6.96 4.95 -7.00
C LEU A 68 -8.08 5.45 -7.92
N ILE A 69 -9.35 5.15 -7.60
CA ILE A 69 -10.51 5.62 -8.38
C ILE A 69 -10.54 7.15 -8.45
N LYS A 70 -10.24 7.82 -7.33
CA LYS A 70 -10.11 9.27 -7.31
C LYS A 70 -9.01 9.74 -8.26
N ALA A 71 -7.84 9.09 -8.24
CA ALA A 71 -6.74 9.43 -9.13
C ALA A 71 -7.11 9.29 -10.62
N MET A 72 -7.80 8.22 -11.00
CA MET A 72 -8.26 8.01 -12.39
C MET A 72 -9.16 9.15 -12.90
N ARG A 73 -9.97 9.73 -12.02
CA ARG A 73 -10.92 10.79 -12.37
C ARG A 73 -10.31 12.19 -12.38
N GLU A 74 -9.31 12.41 -11.51
CA GLU A 74 -8.70 13.73 -11.29
C GLU A 74 -7.38 13.94 -12.03
N TYR A 75 -6.80 12.87 -12.58
CA TYR A 75 -5.51 12.99 -13.27
C TYR A 75 -5.63 13.82 -14.55
N GLU A 76 -4.78 14.82 -14.65
CA GLU A 76 -4.63 15.65 -15.85
C GLU A 76 -3.18 15.51 -16.36
N PRO A 77 -2.97 15.03 -17.60
CA PRO A 77 -1.65 14.95 -18.20
C PRO A 77 -1.04 16.35 -18.40
N GLY A 78 0.27 16.44 -18.35
CA GLY A 78 0.98 17.72 -18.62
C GLY A 78 1.43 18.50 -17.38
N HIS A 79 1.10 18.04 -16.16
CA HIS A 79 1.56 18.65 -14.90
C HIS A 79 2.87 18.07 -14.34
N GLY A 80 3.70 17.44 -15.16
CA GLY A 80 5.05 16.98 -14.80
C GLY A 80 5.13 15.67 -14.03
N ALA A 81 3.99 15.05 -13.67
CA ALA A 81 3.94 13.75 -12.99
C ALA A 81 3.27 12.70 -13.88
N SER A 82 3.80 11.46 -13.88
CA SER A 82 3.13 10.32 -14.51
C SER A 82 1.85 9.96 -13.75
N PHE A 83 0.92 9.26 -14.41
CA PHE A 83 -0.26 8.73 -13.73
C PHE A 83 0.12 7.81 -12.55
N TYR A 84 1.18 7.01 -12.69
CA TYR A 84 1.69 6.18 -11.61
C TYR A 84 2.00 6.99 -10.35
N THR A 85 2.80 8.06 -10.47
CA THR A 85 3.20 8.91 -9.34
C THR A 85 2.00 9.62 -8.72
N PHE A 86 1.07 10.09 -9.55
CA PHE A 86 -0.15 10.74 -9.08
C PHE A 86 -1.07 9.76 -8.35
N ALA A 87 -1.28 8.57 -8.91
CA ALA A 87 -2.10 7.51 -8.31
C ALA A 87 -1.51 7.07 -6.96
N GLU A 88 -0.20 6.84 -6.87
CA GLU A 88 0.47 6.51 -5.63
C GLU A 88 0.22 7.57 -4.54
N THR A 89 0.36 8.83 -4.90
CA THR A 89 0.09 9.96 -3.98
C THR A 89 -1.35 9.98 -3.50
N CYS A 90 -2.33 9.78 -4.38
CA CYS A 90 -3.75 9.76 -4.04
C CYS A 90 -4.09 8.57 -3.12
N ILE A 91 -3.55 7.37 -3.41
CA ILE A 91 -3.74 6.17 -2.60
C ILE A 91 -3.20 6.40 -1.19
N ARG A 92 -1.95 6.87 -1.06
CA ARG A 92 -1.31 7.12 0.25
C ARG A 92 -2.04 8.19 1.06
N ARG A 93 -2.43 9.30 0.44
CA ARG A 93 -3.22 10.36 1.11
C ARG A 93 -4.55 9.83 1.63
N ARG A 94 -5.22 8.96 0.88
CA ARG A 94 -6.46 8.33 1.34
C ARG A 94 -6.23 7.44 2.54
N LEU A 95 -5.26 6.53 2.48
CA LEU A 95 -4.90 5.63 3.58
C LEU A 95 -4.53 6.43 4.84
N TYR A 96 -3.70 7.47 4.69
CA TYR A 96 -3.32 8.34 5.81
C TYR A 96 -4.52 9.04 6.44
N SER A 97 -5.43 9.59 5.64
CA SER A 97 -6.62 10.28 6.14
C SER A 97 -7.53 9.37 6.97
N VAL A 98 -7.70 8.12 6.54
CA VAL A 98 -8.51 7.12 7.26
C VAL A 98 -7.86 6.72 8.57
N LEU A 99 -6.56 6.47 8.56
CA LEU A 99 -5.81 6.11 9.77
C LEU A 99 -5.81 7.25 10.79
N LYS A 100 -5.62 8.49 10.34
CA LYS A 100 -5.70 9.68 11.20
C LYS A 100 -7.08 9.85 11.82
N ALA A 101 -8.14 9.62 11.04
CA ALA A 101 -9.51 9.67 11.55
C ALA A 101 -9.78 8.58 12.61
N ALA A 102 -9.27 7.36 12.40
CA ALA A 102 -9.38 6.25 13.35
C ALA A 102 -8.66 6.54 14.69
N THR A 103 -7.52 7.23 14.64
CA THR A 103 -6.77 7.59 15.87
C THR A 103 -7.34 8.79 16.61
N SER A 104 -8.03 9.70 15.91
CA SER A 104 -8.63 10.91 16.52
C SER A 104 -9.99 10.65 17.17
N GLY A 105 -10.65 9.53 16.91
CA GLY A 105 -11.93 9.15 17.48
C GLY A 105 -11.79 8.68 18.92
N LYS A 106 -12.52 9.33 19.87
CA LYS A 106 -12.56 9.01 21.32
C LYS A 106 -13.12 7.60 21.66
N HIS A 107 -13.27 6.71 20.70
CA HIS A 107 -13.74 5.34 20.86
C HIS A 107 -12.66 4.34 20.42
N ALA A 108 -11.55 4.32 21.15
CA ALA A 108 -10.57 3.25 21.08
C ALA A 108 -10.66 2.35 22.32
N PRO A 109 -11.53 1.32 22.35
CA PRO A 109 -11.31 0.26 23.32
C PRO A 109 -11.05 -1.11 22.72
N LEU A 110 -10.83 -1.33 21.43
CA LEU A 110 -10.72 -2.70 20.93
C LEU A 110 -9.65 -3.02 19.88
N ASN A 111 -8.87 -2.05 19.42
CA ASN A 111 -7.74 -2.38 18.54
C ASN A 111 -6.46 -1.79 19.16
N HIS A 112 -5.62 -2.67 19.68
CA HIS A 112 -4.20 -2.38 19.99
C HIS A 112 -3.41 -2.14 18.68
N ALA A 113 -3.97 -1.41 17.74
CA ALA A 113 -3.26 -0.86 16.61
C ALA A 113 -2.53 0.36 17.14
N VAL A 114 -1.26 0.21 17.45
CA VAL A 114 -0.36 1.35 17.63
C VAL A 114 -0.49 2.18 16.36
N PRO A 115 -0.84 3.48 16.45
CA PRO A 115 -0.81 4.36 15.29
C PRO A 115 0.64 4.51 14.87
N LEU A 116 1.08 3.64 13.96
CA LEU A 116 2.35 3.82 13.30
C LEU A 116 2.22 5.01 12.39
N ASP A 117 3.07 5.98 12.63
CA ASP A 117 3.26 7.06 11.69
C ASP A 117 3.53 6.47 10.30
N PRO A 118 2.80 6.89 9.26
CA PRO A 118 3.02 6.43 7.89
C PRO A 118 4.47 6.56 7.43
N SER A 119 5.24 7.50 7.97
CA SER A 119 6.66 7.69 7.72
C SER A 119 7.51 6.46 8.05
N PHE A 120 7.02 5.56 8.91
CA PHE A 120 7.69 4.32 9.27
C PHE A 120 8.08 3.44 8.07
N PHE A 121 7.29 3.49 6.99
CA PHE A 121 7.52 2.69 5.78
C PHE A 121 7.96 3.53 4.57
N ASP A 122 7.99 4.85 4.72
CA ASP A 122 8.26 5.78 3.63
C ASP A 122 9.74 6.18 3.47
N ALA A 123 10.68 5.40 4.01
CA ALA A 123 12.12 5.64 3.85
C ALA A 123 12.59 5.79 2.37
N ASN A 124 11.71 5.55 1.40
CA ASN A 124 11.96 5.69 -0.03
C ASN A 124 10.98 6.64 -0.76
N LEU A 125 10.09 7.37 -0.06
CA LEU A 125 9.04 8.13 -0.72
C LEU A 125 9.15 9.63 -0.44
N SER A 126 9.44 10.35 -1.52
CA SER A 126 9.44 11.81 -1.58
C SER A 126 8.00 12.32 -1.50
N PHE A 127 7.54 12.73 -0.32
CA PHE A 127 6.32 13.53 -0.21
C PHE A 127 6.60 14.96 -0.66
N ALA A 128 6.14 15.32 -1.84
CA ALA A 128 6.37 16.63 -2.42
C ALA A 128 5.72 17.82 -1.67
N ASN A 129 5.00 17.61 -0.55
CA ASN A 129 4.30 18.68 0.17
C ASN A 129 4.18 18.46 1.69
N ALA A 130 5.10 17.75 2.34
CA ALA A 130 5.16 17.69 3.79
C ALA A 130 6.36 18.52 4.29
N ASP A 131 6.26 19.08 5.49
CA ASP A 131 7.30 19.90 6.11
C ASP A 131 8.62 19.12 6.18
N PRO A 132 9.72 19.62 5.55
CA PRO A 132 10.97 18.88 5.39
C PRO A 132 11.65 18.52 6.73
N GLU A 133 11.43 19.29 7.81
CA GLU A 133 12.02 18.99 9.13
C GLU A 133 11.33 17.82 9.83
N MET A 134 10.00 17.72 9.75
CA MET A 134 9.23 16.60 10.31
C MET A 134 9.55 15.29 9.57
N LEU A 135 9.75 15.36 8.25
CA LEU A 135 10.09 14.21 7.41
C LEU A 135 11.45 13.59 7.71
N LEU A 136 12.43 14.38 8.16
CA LEU A 136 13.78 13.90 8.48
C LEU A 136 13.79 13.09 9.79
N ILE A 137 13.15 13.59 10.83
CA ILE A 137 13.08 12.93 12.15
C ILE A 137 12.32 11.62 12.07
N ASP A 138 11.23 11.58 11.31
CA ASP A 138 10.41 10.39 11.13
C ASP A 138 11.10 9.34 10.22
N ARG A 139 11.88 9.76 9.24
CA ARG A 139 12.69 8.87 8.39
C ARG A 139 13.77 8.12 9.17
N GLU A 140 14.48 8.80 10.07
CA GLU A 140 15.53 8.16 10.88
C GLU A 140 14.94 7.15 11.86
N LYS A 141 13.83 7.49 12.51
CA LYS A 141 13.09 6.56 13.39
C LYS A 141 12.55 5.35 12.63
N ALA A 142 11.96 5.58 11.46
CA ALA A 142 11.42 4.52 10.61
C ALA A 142 12.53 3.58 10.09
N ALA A 143 13.65 4.11 9.64
CA ALA A 143 14.80 3.31 9.20
C ALA A 143 15.37 2.47 10.34
N SER A 144 15.51 3.05 11.54
CA SER A 144 15.99 2.35 12.74
C SER A 144 15.06 1.21 13.16
N LEU A 145 13.75 1.43 13.13
CA LEU A 145 12.75 0.42 13.50
C LEU A 145 12.69 -0.72 12.46
N LEU A 146 12.81 -0.42 11.16
CA LEU A 146 12.92 -1.44 10.11
C LEU A 146 14.21 -2.26 10.24
N GLU A 147 15.33 -1.62 10.57
CA GLU A 147 16.59 -2.31 10.81
C GLU A 147 16.50 -3.22 12.04
N ASN A 148 15.89 -2.75 13.12
CA ASN A 148 15.65 -3.56 14.30
C ASN A 148 14.66 -4.69 14.03
N ALA A 149 13.61 -4.46 13.25
CA ALA A 149 12.70 -5.52 12.81
C ALA A 149 13.42 -6.56 11.95
N ARG A 150 14.31 -6.15 11.03
CA ARG A 150 15.12 -7.07 10.22
C ARG A 150 16.00 -7.99 11.08
N LYS A 151 16.55 -7.51 12.19
CA LYS A 151 17.34 -8.33 13.12
C LYS A 151 16.53 -9.44 13.79
N LEU A 152 15.21 -9.28 13.88
CA LEU A 152 14.28 -10.26 14.47
C LEU A 152 13.76 -11.28 13.44
N LEU A 153 13.93 -11.01 12.15
CA LEU A 153 13.44 -11.85 11.08
C LEU A 153 14.51 -12.81 10.61
N SER A 154 14.11 -14.06 10.28
CA SER A 154 14.98 -14.97 9.56
C SER A 154 15.21 -14.49 8.13
N GLU A 155 16.26 -14.94 7.45
CA GLU A 155 16.55 -14.62 6.05
C GLU A 155 15.34 -14.92 5.15
N PHE A 156 14.65 -16.03 5.41
CA PHE A 156 13.44 -16.39 4.69
C PHE A 156 12.29 -15.39 4.92
N GLU A 157 12.10 -14.94 6.15
CA GLU A 157 11.08 -13.92 6.48
C GLU A 157 11.43 -12.55 5.88
N VAL A 158 12.70 -12.16 5.84
CA VAL A 158 13.16 -10.93 5.17
C VAL A 158 12.85 -10.99 3.68
N LYS A 159 13.12 -12.12 3.01
CA LYS A 159 12.81 -12.31 1.59
C LYS A 159 11.31 -12.22 1.32
N ILE A 160 10.49 -12.88 2.14
CA ILE A 160 9.02 -12.80 2.04
C ILE A 160 8.53 -11.37 2.27
N LEU A 161 9.05 -10.68 3.28
CA LEU A 161 8.69 -9.30 3.58
C LEU A 161 8.96 -8.37 2.38
N GLY A 162 10.12 -8.52 1.72
CA GLY A 162 10.44 -7.75 0.51
C GLY A 162 9.38 -7.90 -0.57
N TYR A 163 9.11 -9.13 -1.01
CA TYR A 163 8.08 -9.40 -2.03
C TYR A 163 6.67 -8.97 -1.58
N TYR A 164 6.38 -9.14 -0.30
CA TYR A 164 5.10 -8.72 0.25
C TYR A 164 4.94 -7.20 0.15
N LEU A 165 5.92 -6.41 0.54
CA LEU A 165 5.88 -4.94 0.43
C LEU A 165 5.85 -4.45 -1.02
N GLU A 166 6.42 -5.20 -1.97
CA GLU A 166 6.29 -4.93 -3.40
C GLU A 166 4.88 -5.19 -3.96
N GLY A 167 3.96 -5.68 -3.17
CA GLY A 167 2.57 -5.90 -3.58
C GLY A 167 2.27 -7.28 -4.18
N LEU A 168 3.19 -8.26 -4.16
CA LEU A 168 2.93 -9.62 -4.64
C LEU A 168 1.92 -10.34 -3.73
N THR A 169 1.01 -11.10 -4.31
CA THR A 169 0.10 -11.98 -3.55
C THR A 169 0.89 -13.12 -2.88
N CYS A 170 0.32 -13.73 -1.84
CA CYS A 170 0.93 -14.91 -1.22
C CYS A 170 1.15 -16.06 -2.21
N ARG A 171 0.33 -16.15 -3.28
CA ARG A 171 0.48 -17.14 -4.34
C ARG A 171 1.70 -16.83 -5.21
N GLU A 172 1.84 -15.60 -5.70
CA GLU A 172 3.01 -15.16 -6.50
C GLU A 172 4.31 -15.30 -5.71
N ILE A 173 4.30 -14.93 -4.40
CA ILE A 173 5.45 -15.13 -3.52
C ILE A 173 5.78 -16.62 -3.40
N ALA A 174 4.77 -17.48 -3.19
CA ALA A 174 4.95 -18.92 -3.03
C ALA A 174 5.59 -19.55 -4.28
N GLU A 175 5.14 -19.18 -5.46
CA GLU A 175 5.73 -19.57 -6.74
C GLU A 175 7.20 -19.14 -6.85
N THR A 176 7.50 -17.88 -6.46
CA THR A 176 8.86 -17.32 -6.51
C THR A 176 9.83 -17.99 -5.52
N VAL A 177 9.36 -18.36 -4.32
CA VAL A 177 10.21 -18.94 -3.27
C VAL A 177 10.14 -20.48 -3.21
N GLY A 178 9.36 -21.13 -4.06
CA GLY A 178 9.21 -22.60 -4.10
C GLY A 178 8.54 -23.16 -2.84
N LYS A 179 7.51 -22.48 -2.31
CA LYS A 179 6.75 -22.90 -1.11
C LYS A 179 5.26 -22.91 -1.38
N SER A 180 4.45 -23.42 -0.45
CA SER A 180 3.00 -23.33 -0.55
C SER A 180 2.48 -21.93 -0.19
N PRO A 181 1.37 -21.46 -0.78
CA PRO A 181 0.76 -20.18 -0.42
C PRO A 181 0.43 -20.08 1.08
N LYS A 182 0.00 -21.17 1.71
CA LYS A 182 -0.24 -21.23 3.15
C LYS A 182 1.03 -21.04 3.99
N SER A 183 2.16 -21.56 3.51
CA SER A 183 3.45 -21.35 4.20
C SER A 183 3.86 -19.88 4.15
N VAL A 184 3.63 -19.21 3.03
CA VAL A 184 3.89 -17.76 2.87
C VAL A 184 2.95 -16.95 3.76
N ASP A 185 1.65 -17.23 3.76
CA ASP A 185 0.69 -16.56 4.64
C ASP A 185 1.07 -16.71 6.12
N ASN A 186 1.40 -17.90 6.56
CA ASN A 186 1.88 -18.13 7.92
C ASN A 186 3.17 -17.34 8.23
N ALA A 187 4.06 -17.16 7.25
CA ALA A 187 5.26 -16.36 7.43
C ALA A 187 4.90 -14.87 7.56
N VAL A 188 4.00 -14.34 6.73
CA VAL A 188 3.49 -12.96 6.84
C VAL A 188 2.87 -12.70 8.21
N GLN A 189 2.05 -13.64 8.73
CA GLN A 189 1.46 -13.52 10.06
C GLN A 189 2.51 -13.54 11.18
N ARG A 190 3.58 -14.33 11.03
CA ARG A 190 4.71 -14.32 11.99
C ARG A 190 5.47 -12.99 11.93
N ILE A 191 5.76 -12.49 10.74
CA ILE A 191 6.40 -11.18 10.52
C ILE A 191 5.57 -10.09 11.20
N ARG A 192 4.27 -10.03 10.93
CA ARG A 192 3.35 -9.07 11.57
C ARG A 192 3.44 -9.11 13.09
N ARG A 193 3.38 -10.30 13.68
CA ARG A 193 3.48 -10.46 15.15
C ARG A 193 4.82 -10.00 15.71
N LYS A 194 5.92 -10.24 15.00
CA LYS A 194 7.26 -9.80 15.41
C LYS A 194 7.37 -8.27 15.36
N ILE A 195 6.89 -7.65 14.27
CA ILE A 195 6.87 -6.19 14.11
C ILE A 195 5.99 -5.56 15.20
N ALA A 196 4.77 -6.05 15.41
CA ALA A 196 3.87 -5.52 16.44
C ALA A 196 4.48 -5.59 17.84
N ARG A 197 5.17 -6.67 18.20
CA ARG A 197 5.86 -6.78 19.50
C ARG A 197 6.98 -5.76 19.64
N GLN A 198 7.75 -5.52 18.60
CA GLN A 198 8.84 -4.56 18.62
C GLN A 198 8.34 -3.13 18.82
N LEU A 199 7.21 -2.80 18.21
CA LEU A 199 6.57 -1.49 18.35
C LEU A 199 6.09 -1.26 19.79
N LEU A 200 5.44 -2.26 20.38
CA LEU A 200 4.97 -2.20 21.76
C LEU A 200 6.13 -2.13 22.77
N SER A 201 7.27 -2.79 22.50
CA SER A 201 8.43 -2.74 23.39
C SER A 201 9.26 -1.47 23.23
N GLY A 202 9.22 -0.80 22.07
CA GLY A 202 9.89 0.49 21.85
C GLY A 202 9.24 1.65 22.59
N ASP A 203 7.92 1.64 22.75
CA ASP A 203 7.18 2.65 23.51
C ASP A 203 7.44 2.60 25.03
N ILE A 204 7.82 1.42 25.56
CA ILE A 204 8.08 1.23 27.00
C ILE A 204 9.48 1.75 27.41
N SER A 205 10.39 1.94 26.42
CA SER A 205 11.78 2.34 26.70
C SER A 205 12.01 3.85 26.74
N ASN A 206 11.00 4.67 26.47
CA ASN A 206 11.04 6.13 26.44
C ASN A 206 10.12 6.79 27.49
N GLY A 207 9.71 6.07 28.53
CA GLY A 207 8.95 6.58 29.67
C GLY A 207 9.85 6.86 30.90
#